data_96cbbe7bffaa669f42c7dc5ed4a26c6d
#
_entry.id   96cbbe7bffaa669f42c7dc5ed4a26c6d
#
_cell.length_a   1.000
_cell.length_b   1.000
_cell.length_c   1.000
_cell.angle_alpha   90.00
_cell.angle_beta   90.00
_cell.angle_gamma   90.00
#
_symmetry.space_group_name_H-M   'P 1'
#
loop_
_entity.id
_entity.type
_entity.pdbx_description
1 polymer ?
#
loop_
_entity_poly.entity_id
_entity_poly.type
_entity_poly.pdbx_seq_one_letter_code
_entity_poly.pdbx_strand_id
1 'polypeptide(L)'
;MAPFNLKTISVTRAHHGTLHRLQHDSETLSSVATFAVFVPGAVEDVKDKFPLLLYLSGLTCTDENVAQKGCAFEHCHARRVAMVMPDTSPRGDDAADDEAWDLGKGAGFYVDASAAPWSRHYKTYSYVTKELPKVLRACDFADALDHERVSISGHSMGGHGALTLALRNPNAYASASAFAPIANPTASDCPWGQKALKAYLGSADCDEAKSHDATELVKSVEAGTFKMPILIDQGAADSFYKTQLHPERFVDAAKERGCDVTYRLHAGYDHSYFFVSTFMREHIEFHAAALGSLKI
;
A
#
# COMPACT_ATOMS: atom_id res chain seq x y z
N MET A 1 -28.70 8.80 -7.34
CA MET A 1 -27.84 7.60 -7.14
C MET A 1 -26.71 8.02 -6.23
N ALA A 2 -26.30 7.17 -5.28
CA ALA A 2 -25.13 7.45 -4.47
C ALA A 2 -23.91 7.61 -5.41
N PRO A 3 -23.01 8.56 -5.17
CA PRO A 3 -21.81 8.70 -5.98
C PRO A 3 -21.03 7.38 -5.94
N PHE A 4 -20.42 6.99 -7.07
CA PHE A 4 -19.64 5.76 -7.23
C PHE A 4 -20.41 4.42 -7.17
N ASN A 5 -21.76 4.40 -7.12
CA ASN A 5 -22.55 3.16 -6.93
C ASN A 5 -22.00 2.29 -5.78
N LEU A 6 -21.66 2.94 -4.66
CA LEU A 6 -21.04 2.32 -3.48
C LEU A 6 -21.99 1.29 -2.85
N LYS A 7 -21.49 0.07 -2.62
CA LYS A 7 -22.24 -1.04 -2.03
C LYS A 7 -21.47 -1.66 -0.87
N THR A 8 -22.13 -1.89 0.24
CA THR A 8 -21.59 -2.63 1.37
C THR A 8 -21.67 -4.13 1.11
N ILE A 9 -20.53 -4.82 1.13
CA ILE A 9 -20.44 -6.28 1.04
C ILE A 9 -20.67 -6.89 2.42
N SER A 10 -19.96 -6.38 3.44
CA SER A 10 -20.11 -6.84 4.83
C SER A 10 -19.72 -5.76 5.83
N VAL A 11 -20.28 -5.88 7.03
CA VAL A 11 -19.92 -5.09 8.21
C VAL A 11 -19.69 -6.06 9.37
N THR A 12 -18.48 -6.07 9.93
CA THR A 12 -18.07 -7.04 10.95
C THR A 12 -17.45 -6.32 12.16
N ARG A 13 -17.87 -6.70 13.36
CA ARG A 13 -17.23 -6.20 14.59
C ARG A 13 -15.89 -6.89 14.81
N ALA A 14 -14.83 -6.11 15.03
CA ALA A 14 -13.49 -6.61 15.28
C ALA A 14 -12.76 -5.65 16.26
N HIS A 15 -12.13 -6.18 17.32
CA HIS A 15 -11.27 -5.43 18.25
C HIS A 15 -11.86 -4.07 18.68
N HIS A 16 -13.12 -4.07 19.16
CA HIS A 16 -13.87 -2.87 19.57
C HIS A 16 -14.10 -1.82 18.46
N GLY A 17 -13.77 -2.15 17.21
CA GLY A 17 -14.04 -1.35 16.01
C GLY A 17 -14.97 -2.07 15.04
N THR A 18 -15.07 -1.54 13.84
CA THR A 18 -15.91 -2.09 12.78
C THR A 18 -15.10 -2.20 11.49
N LEU A 19 -15.08 -3.39 10.91
CA LEU A 19 -14.55 -3.65 9.58
C LEU A 19 -15.67 -3.55 8.57
N HIS A 20 -15.58 -2.58 7.67
CA HIS A 20 -16.46 -2.41 6.51
C HIS A 20 -15.75 -2.94 5.27
N ARG A 21 -16.40 -3.85 4.53
CA ARG A 21 -15.95 -4.27 3.21
C ARG A 21 -16.92 -3.77 2.17
N LEU A 22 -16.42 -3.04 1.18
CA LEU A 22 -17.22 -2.31 0.22
C LEU A 22 -16.76 -2.59 -1.21
N GLN A 23 -17.66 -2.38 -2.16
CA GLN A 23 -17.34 -2.32 -3.59
C GLN A 23 -17.96 -1.09 -4.21
N HIS A 24 -17.39 -0.63 -5.31
CA HIS A 24 -17.92 0.48 -6.10
C HIS A 24 -17.55 0.33 -7.58
N ASP A 25 -18.27 1.03 -8.43
CA ASP A 25 -17.93 1.13 -9.85
C ASP A 25 -16.78 2.14 -9.99
N SER A 26 -15.57 1.63 -10.29
CA SER A 26 -14.39 2.47 -10.49
C SER A 26 -14.31 2.95 -11.93
N GLU A 27 -14.31 4.28 -12.10
CA GLU A 27 -14.05 4.91 -13.40
C GLU A 27 -12.59 4.71 -13.80
N THR A 28 -11.67 4.84 -12.85
CA THR A 28 -10.22 4.71 -13.06
C THR A 28 -9.83 3.31 -13.53
N LEU A 29 -10.40 2.28 -12.89
CA LEU A 29 -10.12 0.88 -13.25
C LEU A 29 -11.05 0.34 -14.34
N SER A 30 -12.07 1.13 -14.75
CA SER A 30 -13.14 0.66 -15.66
C SER A 30 -13.71 -0.70 -15.26
N SER A 31 -13.86 -0.94 -13.96
CA SER A 31 -14.25 -2.22 -13.35
C SER A 31 -14.82 -2.00 -11.96
N VAL A 32 -15.48 -3.01 -11.40
CA VAL A 32 -15.81 -2.99 -9.97
C VAL A 32 -14.51 -3.08 -9.16
N ALA A 33 -14.35 -2.16 -8.22
CA ALA A 33 -13.25 -2.15 -7.26
C ALA A 33 -13.75 -2.51 -5.86
N THR A 34 -12.96 -3.31 -5.13
CA THR A 34 -13.24 -3.73 -3.75
C THR A 34 -12.19 -3.15 -2.81
N PHE A 35 -12.63 -2.74 -1.63
CA PHE A 35 -11.73 -2.30 -0.56
C PHE A 35 -12.35 -2.57 0.80
N ALA A 36 -11.52 -2.63 1.82
CA ALA A 36 -11.96 -2.74 3.21
C ALA A 36 -11.48 -1.53 4.04
N VAL A 37 -12.24 -1.15 5.05
CA VAL A 37 -11.88 -0.11 6.01
C VAL A 37 -12.18 -0.58 7.42
N PHE A 38 -11.15 -0.60 8.28
CA PHE A 38 -11.33 -0.76 9.71
C PHE A 38 -11.44 0.62 10.36
N VAL A 39 -12.57 0.87 11.03
CA VAL A 39 -12.83 2.09 11.81
C VAL A 39 -12.76 1.73 13.29
N PRO A 40 -11.83 2.33 14.09
CA PRO A 40 -11.72 2.07 15.52
C PRO A 40 -12.93 2.62 16.30
N GLY A 41 -13.49 1.84 17.22
CA GLY A 41 -14.61 2.27 18.09
C GLY A 41 -15.97 2.26 17.40
N ALA A 42 -16.96 2.85 18.06
CA ALA A 42 -18.29 3.11 17.46
C ALA A 42 -18.25 4.46 16.73
N VAL A 43 -18.74 4.49 15.50
CA VAL A 43 -18.76 5.72 14.67
C VAL A 43 -19.56 6.85 15.33
N GLU A 44 -20.60 6.48 16.07
CA GLU A 44 -21.53 7.42 16.75
C GLU A 44 -20.85 8.16 17.94
N ASP A 45 -19.80 7.61 18.53
CA ASP A 45 -19.11 8.16 19.70
C ASP A 45 -17.83 8.92 19.37
N VAL A 46 -17.54 9.14 18.09
CA VAL A 46 -16.27 9.75 17.65
C VAL A 46 -16.28 11.25 17.85
N LYS A 47 -15.59 11.72 18.90
CA LYS A 47 -15.35 13.16 19.13
C LYS A 47 -14.25 13.70 18.22
N ASP A 48 -13.20 12.89 18.00
CA ASP A 48 -12.03 13.23 17.18
C ASP A 48 -11.93 12.23 16.03
N LYS A 49 -11.77 12.75 14.83
CA LYS A 49 -11.63 11.94 13.61
C LYS A 49 -10.39 11.04 13.65
N PHE A 50 -10.52 9.84 13.12
CA PHE A 50 -9.41 8.88 13.03
C PHE A 50 -8.51 9.18 11.83
N PRO A 51 -7.21 9.42 12.01
CA PRO A 51 -6.27 9.48 10.90
C PRO A 51 -6.19 8.12 10.20
N LEU A 52 -5.72 8.13 8.95
CA LEU A 52 -5.77 6.99 8.05
C LEU A 52 -4.39 6.34 7.90
N LEU A 53 -4.34 5.03 7.97
CA LEU A 53 -3.26 4.21 7.47
C LEU A 53 -3.73 3.47 6.22
N LEU A 54 -3.23 3.86 5.05
CA LEU A 54 -3.45 3.13 3.81
C LEU A 54 -2.48 1.95 3.76
N TYR A 55 -3.01 0.72 3.69
CA TYR A 55 -2.20 -0.49 3.63
C TYR A 55 -2.35 -1.17 2.28
N LEU A 56 -1.24 -1.34 1.58
CA LEU A 56 -1.16 -1.96 0.28
C LEU A 56 -0.68 -3.41 0.39
N SER A 57 -1.47 -4.34 -0.11
CA SER A 57 -1.15 -5.78 -0.07
C SER A 57 -0.18 -6.20 -1.19
N GLY A 58 0.45 -7.36 -1.01
CA GLY A 58 1.41 -7.95 -1.95
C GLY A 58 0.78 -8.71 -3.10
N LEU A 59 1.61 -9.37 -3.90
CA LEU A 59 1.19 -10.24 -5.01
C LEU A 59 0.18 -11.29 -4.54
N THR A 60 -0.80 -11.57 -5.40
CA THR A 60 -1.90 -12.53 -5.18
C THR A 60 -2.91 -12.17 -4.08
N CYS A 61 -2.63 -11.15 -3.28
CA CYS A 61 -3.49 -10.71 -2.19
C CYS A 61 -4.71 -9.91 -2.70
N THR A 62 -5.67 -9.75 -1.80
CA THR A 62 -6.84 -8.88 -1.93
C THR A 62 -6.90 -7.90 -0.75
N ASP A 63 -8.00 -7.16 -0.64
CA ASP A 63 -8.37 -6.33 0.51
C ASP A 63 -8.44 -7.12 1.84
N GLU A 64 -8.64 -8.45 1.77
CA GLU A 64 -8.85 -9.30 2.94
C GLU A 64 -7.58 -9.87 3.57
N ASN A 65 -6.45 -9.96 2.83
CA ASN A 65 -5.28 -10.66 3.36
C ASN A 65 -4.73 -10.04 4.64
N VAL A 66 -4.47 -8.74 4.66
CA VAL A 66 -4.00 -8.07 5.88
C VAL A 66 -5.11 -7.99 6.94
N ALA A 67 -6.36 -7.81 6.52
CA ALA A 67 -7.51 -7.77 7.44
C ALA A 67 -7.62 -9.04 8.27
N GLN A 68 -7.37 -10.21 7.67
CA GLN A 68 -7.51 -11.52 8.34
C GLN A 68 -6.21 -12.04 8.95
N LYS A 69 -5.04 -11.67 8.41
CA LYS A 69 -3.76 -12.28 8.77
C LYS A 69 -2.76 -11.30 9.40
N GLY A 70 -3.00 -9.99 9.29
CA GLY A 70 -2.05 -8.97 9.73
C GLY A 70 -2.03 -8.69 11.22
N CYS A 71 -3.02 -9.16 11.99
CA CYS A 71 -3.21 -8.86 13.42
C CYS A 71 -3.20 -7.35 13.72
N ALA A 72 -3.73 -6.53 12.78
CA ALA A 72 -3.59 -5.07 12.81
C ALA A 72 -4.62 -4.37 13.71
N PHE A 73 -5.84 -4.89 13.79
CA PHE A 73 -6.99 -4.11 14.27
C PHE A 73 -6.97 -3.78 15.76
N GLU A 74 -6.42 -4.64 16.60
CA GLU A 74 -6.20 -4.34 18.00
C GLU A 74 -5.30 -3.12 18.17
N HIS A 75 -4.20 -3.07 17.42
CA HIS A 75 -3.22 -1.99 17.46
C HIS A 75 -3.78 -0.71 16.84
N CYS A 76 -4.54 -0.83 15.73
CA CYS A 76 -5.27 0.27 15.12
C CYS A 76 -6.27 0.89 16.11
N HIS A 77 -7.03 0.06 16.83
CA HIS A 77 -7.94 0.54 17.88
C HIS A 77 -7.17 1.25 19.00
N ALA A 78 -6.14 0.62 19.56
CA ALA A 78 -5.34 1.18 20.67
C ALA A 78 -4.64 2.49 20.30
N ARG A 79 -4.35 2.74 19.04
CA ARG A 79 -3.70 3.97 18.54
C ARG A 79 -4.67 4.91 17.85
N ARG A 80 -5.97 4.59 17.80
CA ARG A 80 -7.00 5.42 17.15
C ARG A 80 -6.66 5.75 15.69
N VAL A 81 -6.21 4.77 14.93
CA VAL A 81 -5.88 4.88 13.50
C VAL A 81 -6.83 4.01 12.70
N ALA A 82 -7.56 4.56 11.74
CA ALA A 82 -8.36 3.77 10.80
C ALA A 82 -7.44 3.18 9.72
N MET A 83 -7.70 1.94 9.29
CA MET A 83 -6.91 1.28 8.25
C MET A 83 -7.72 1.08 6.99
N VAL A 84 -7.21 1.53 5.86
CA VAL A 84 -7.81 1.39 4.52
C VAL A 84 -7.02 0.37 3.72
N MET A 85 -7.69 -0.62 3.17
CA MET A 85 -7.09 -1.78 2.50
C MET A 85 -7.77 -1.98 1.14
N PRO A 86 -7.23 -1.40 0.05
CA PRO A 86 -7.73 -1.68 -1.30
C PRO A 86 -7.31 -3.06 -1.80
N ASP A 87 -8.06 -3.60 -2.77
CA ASP A 87 -7.60 -4.75 -3.56
C ASP A 87 -6.35 -4.36 -4.38
N THR A 88 -5.59 -5.35 -4.79
CA THR A 88 -4.27 -5.20 -5.44
C THR A 88 -4.33 -5.03 -6.95
N SER A 89 -5.51 -5.25 -7.55
CA SER A 89 -5.72 -5.15 -9.00
C SER A 89 -7.21 -5.06 -9.34
N PRO A 90 -7.57 -4.69 -10.59
CA PRO A 90 -8.89 -4.95 -11.11
C PRO A 90 -9.18 -6.47 -11.12
N ARG A 91 -10.47 -6.87 -10.91
CA ARG A 91 -10.91 -8.28 -10.89
C ARG A 91 -12.04 -8.59 -11.87
N GLY A 92 -12.52 -7.61 -12.61
CA GLY A 92 -13.61 -7.81 -13.58
C GLY A 92 -13.29 -8.87 -14.64
N ASP A 93 -14.31 -9.51 -15.19
CA ASP A 93 -14.15 -10.58 -16.20
C ASP A 93 -13.53 -10.07 -17.50
N ASP A 94 -13.71 -8.77 -17.79
CA ASP A 94 -13.12 -8.09 -18.95
C ASP A 94 -11.72 -7.52 -18.69
N ALA A 95 -11.21 -7.57 -17.45
CA ALA A 95 -9.85 -7.18 -17.15
C ALA A 95 -8.87 -8.25 -17.65
N ALA A 96 -7.84 -7.80 -18.36
CA ALA A 96 -6.77 -8.68 -18.85
C ALA A 96 -6.14 -9.46 -17.68
N ASP A 97 -5.72 -10.68 -17.94
CA ASP A 97 -5.09 -11.57 -16.97
C ASP A 97 -3.94 -12.34 -17.62
N ASP A 98 -3.11 -12.98 -16.81
CA ASP A 98 -2.00 -13.83 -17.23
C ASP A 98 -2.09 -15.17 -16.48
N GLU A 99 -1.59 -16.26 -17.07
CA GLU A 99 -1.55 -17.57 -16.41
C GLU A 99 -0.58 -17.59 -15.22
N ALA A 100 0.42 -16.72 -15.23
CA ALA A 100 1.39 -16.62 -14.15
C ALA A 100 0.86 -15.73 -13.02
N TRP A 101 0.99 -16.20 -11.79
CA TRP A 101 0.50 -15.55 -10.59
C TRP A 101 1.13 -14.17 -10.27
N ASP A 102 2.24 -13.84 -10.91
CA ASP A 102 3.01 -12.60 -10.70
C ASP A 102 2.71 -11.50 -11.74
N LEU A 103 1.65 -11.67 -12.56
CA LEU A 103 1.17 -10.68 -13.52
C LEU A 103 -0.37 -10.76 -13.63
N GLY A 104 -1.02 -9.65 -13.91
CA GLY A 104 -2.48 -9.61 -14.08
C GLY A 104 -3.22 -9.51 -12.75
N LYS A 105 -4.29 -10.30 -12.57
CA LYS A 105 -5.16 -10.23 -11.39
C LYS A 105 -4.41 -10.60 -10.11
N GLY A 106 -4.38 -9.66 -9.16
CA GLY A 106 -3.58 -9.78 -7.95
C GLY A 106 -2.16 -9.22 -8.05
N ALA A 107 -1.78 -8.63 -9.19
CA ALA A 107 -0.42 -8.19 -9.47
C ALA A 107 -0.36 -6.80 -10.12
N GLY A 108 -1.16 -5.84 -9.67
CA GLY A 108 -1.29 -4.51 -10.30
C GLY A 108 -0.07 -3.58 -10.14
N PHE A 109 0.91 -3.94 -9.32
CA PHE A 109 2.16 -3.20 -9.06
C PHE A 109 2.01 -1.72 -8.75
N TYR A 110 0.79 -1.26 -8.44
CA TYR A 110 0.47 0.13 -8.12
C TYR A 110 0.98 1.14 -9.17
N VAL A 111 0.91 0.75 -10.44
CA VAL A 111 1.25 1.56 -11.62
C VAL A 111 0.00 1.95 -12.40
N ASP A 112 0.13 2.89 -13.33
CA ASP A 112 -0.87 3.15 -14.36
C ASP A 112 -0.37 2.58 -15.69
N ALA A 113 -0.85 1.41 -16.07
CA ALA A 113 -0.42 0.75 -17.29
C ALA A 113 -0.70 1.62 -18.54
N SER A 114 0.31 1.77 -19.40
CA SER A 114 0.22 2.46 -20.69
C SER A 114 0.16 1.49 -21.88
N ALA A 115 0.62 0.24 -21.70
CA ALA A 115 0.65 -0.77 -22.74
C ALA A 115 -0.63 -1.62 -22.79
N ALA A 116 -1.08 -1.96 -24.02
CA ALA A 116 -2.15 -2.92 -24.23
C ALA A 116 -1.68 -4.34 -23.88
N PRO A 117 -2.56 -5.23 -23.38
CA PRO A 117 -4.00 -5.02 -23.12
C PRO A 117 -4.30 -4.38 -21.74
N TRP A 118 -3.29 -4.08 -20.95
CA TRP A 118 -3.40 -3.67 -19.55
C TRP A 118 -3.93 -2.26 -19.34
N SER A 119 -3.63 -1.35 -20.30
CA SER A 119 -3.85 0.10 -20.17
C SER A 119 -5.30 0.52 -19.88
N ARG A 120 -6.29 -0.34 -20.16
CA ARG A 120 -7.69 -0.05 -19.88
C ARG A 120 -8.03 -0.15 -18.40
N HIS A 121 -7.53 -1.17 -17.70
CA HIS A 121 -7.99 -1.53 -16.36
C HIS A 121 -6.92 -1.34 -15.27
N TYR A 122 -5.63 -1.50 -15.61
CA TYR A 122 -4.54 -1.48 -14.63
C TYR A 122 -4.04 -0.05 -14.38
N LYS A 123 -4.90 0.78 -13.76
CA LYS A 123 -4.61 2.17 -13.36
C LYS A 123 -4.54 2.28 -11.85
N THR A 124 -3.81 1.36 -11.20
CA THR A 124 -3.84 1.19 -9.74
C THR A 124 -3.15 2.33 -9.00
N TYR A 125 -2.17 3.02 -9.61
CA TYR A 125 -1.61 4.25 -9.06
C TYR A 125 -2.68 5.36 -8.95
N SER A 126 -3.36 5.68 -10.06
CA SER A 126 -4.41 6.70 -10.08
C SER A 126 -5.62 6.32 -9.22
N TYR A 127 -5.96 5.03 -9.18
CA TYR A 127 -7.02 4.54 -8.31
C TYR A 127 -6.72 4.86 -6.83
N VAL A 128 -5.57 4.43 -6.35
CA VAL A 128 -5.18 4.59 -4.95
C VAL A 128 -4.97 6.05 -4.56
N THR A 129 -4.38 6.87 -5.46
CA THR A 129 -4.01 8.24 -5.13
C THR A 129 -5.10 9.28 -5.40
N LYS A 130 -6.05 9.00 -6.30
CA LYS A 130 -7.03 10.00 -6.76
C LYS A 130 -8.48 9.58 -6.56
N GLU A 131 -8.85 8.33 -6.86
CA GLU A 131 -10.24 7.89 -6.80
C GLU A 131 -10.63 7.37 -5.41
N LEU A 132 -9.86 6.46 -4.85
CA LEU A 132 -10.13 5.89 -3.51
C LEU A 132 -10.32 6.96 -2.42
N PRO A 133 -9.52 8.05 -2.34
CA PRO A 133 -9.78 9.14 -1.40
C PRO A 133 -11.15 9.81 -1.58
N LYS A 134 -11.66 9.91 -2.82
CA LYS A 134 -13.01 10.47 -3.09
C LYS A 134 -14.10 9.48 -2.69
N VAL A 135 -13.88 8.19 -2.95
CA VAL A 135 -14.81 7.12 -2.56
C VAL A 135 -14.93 7.06 -1.04
N LEU A 136 -13.83 7.15 -0.30
CA LEU A 136 -13.83 7.18 1.17
C LEU A 136 -14.66 8.33 1.75
N ARG A 137 -14.64 9.51 1.11
CA ARG A 137 -15.45 10.66 1.51
C ARG A 137 -16.96 10.48 1.24
N ALA A 138 -17.32 9.48 0.44
CA ALA A 138 -18.72 9.13 0.13
C ALA A 138 -19.26 7.97 0.97
N CYS A 139 -18.46 7.35 1.84
CA CYS A 139 -18.90 6.29 2.75
C CYS A 139 -19.74 6.83 3.90
N ASP A 140 -20.66 6.02 4.41
CA ASP A 140 -21.53 6.40 5.54
C ASP A 140 -20.76 6.73 6.83
N PHE A 141 -19.55 6.21 6.97
CA PHE A 141 -18.64 6.46 8.10
C PHE A 141 -17.57 7.53 7.80
N ALA A 142 -17.67 8.26 6.69
CA ALA A 142 -16.67 9.25 6.25
C ALA A 142 -16.40 10.33 7.30
N ASP A 143 -17.41 10.76 8.04
CA ASP A 143 -17.28 11.79 9.07
C ASP A 143 -16.42 11.37 10.26
N ALA A 144 -16.24 10.06 10.48
CA ALA A 144 -15.33 9.54 11.50
C ALA A 144 -13.87 9.55 11.06
N LEU A 145 -13.57 9.78 9.77
CA LEU A 145 -12.23 9.71 9.19
C LEU A 145 -11.61 11.10 9.04
N ASP A 146 -10.33 11.21 9.35
CA ASP A 146 -9.51 12.39 9.04
C ASP A 146 -8.79 12.16 7.71
N HIS A 147 -9.38 12.65 6.65
CA HIS A 147 -8.88 12.50 5.29
C HIS A 147 -7.63 13.34 4.97
N GLU A 148 -7.20 14.21 5.87
CA GLU A 148 -6.02 15.06 5.69
C GLU A 148 -4.79 14.49 6.40
N ARG A 149 -4.98 13.62 7.39
CA ARG A 149 -3.88 12.92 8.10
C ARG A 149 -3.80 11.48 7.62
N VAL A 150 -2.94 11.23 6.65
CA VAL A 150 -2.80 9.92 6.00
C VAL A 150 -1.35 9.45 6.09
N SER A 151 -1.13 8.19 6.41
CA SER A 151 0.15 7.47 6.25
C SER A 151 -0.03 6.27 5.34
N ILE A 152 1.07 5.71 4.84
CA ILE A 152 1.03 4.59 3.90
C ILE A 152 1.96 3.46 4.34
N SER A 153 1.47 2.23 4.23
CA SER A 153 2.22 1.00 4.50
C SER A 153 1.96 -0.05 3.44
N GLY A 154 2.77 -1.08 3.39
CA GLY A 154 2.49 -2.23 2.52
C GLY A 154 3.49 -3.36 2.68
N HIS A 155 3.14 -4.52 2.09
CA HIS A 155 3.95 -5.72 2.10
C HIS A 155 4.32 -6.12 0.68
N SER A 156 5.60 -6.49 0.44
CA SER A 156 6.07 -7.04 -0.82
C SER A 156 5.83 -6.07 -2.00
N MET A 157 5.04 -6.45 -3.00
CA MET A 157 4.54 -5.55 -4.05
C MET A 157 3.82 -4.32 -3.45
N GLY A 158 3.09 -4.50 -2.35
CA GLY A 158 2.46 -3.38 -1.64
C GLY A 158 3.48 -2.48 -0.93
N GLY A 159 4.60 -3.04 -0.45
CA GLY A 159 5.74 -2.29 0.05
C GLY A 159 6.40 -1.45 -1.04
N HIS A 160 6.54 -2.00 -2.26
CA HIS A 160 6.90 -1.24 -3.45
C HIS A 160 5.93 -0.07 -3.67
N GLY A 161 4.63 -0.35 -3.68
CA GLY A 161 3.61 0.69 -3.82
C GLY A 161 3.72 1.76 -2.74
N ALA A 162 3.86 1.38 -1.47
CA ALA A 162 3.97 2.33 -0.37
C ALA A 162 5.17 3.28 -0.52
N LEU A 163 6.34 2.77 -0.87
CA LEU A 163 7.54 3.58 -1.07
C LEU A 163 7.43 4.49 -2.31
N THR A 164 6.97 3.95 -3.45
CA THR A 164 6.86 4.73 -4.68
C THR A 164 5.78 5.82 -4.59
N LEU A 165 4.63 5.51 -4.01
CA LEU A 165 3.56 6.49 -3.83
C LEU A 165 3.99 7.61 -2.87
N ALA A 166 4.68 7.28 -1.78
CA ALA A 166 5.21 8.25 -0.83
C ALA A 166 6.21 9.21 -1.48
N LEU A 167 7.17 8.69 -2.24
CA LEU A 167 8.19 9.49 -2.92
C LEU A 167 7.61 10.39 -4.02
N ARG A 168 6.61 9.89 -4.76
CA ARG A 168 5.94 10.65 -5.83
C ARG A 168 4.95 11.70 -5.30
N ASN A 169 4.47 11.54 -4.07
CA ASN A 169 3.47 12.41 -3.46
C ASN A 169 3.93 12.85 -2.05
N PRO A 170 5.05 13.59 -1.91
CA PRO A 170 5.71 13.83 -0.63
C PRO A 170 4.88 14.61 0.38
N ASN A 171 3.81 15.30 -0.06
CA ASN A 171 2.91 16.05 0.81
C ASN A 171 1.59 15.31 1.13
N ALA A 172 1.40 14.09 0.58
CA ALA A 172 0.16 13.35 0.76
C ALA A 172 0.19 12.42 1.99
N TYR A 173 1.37 12.12 2.50
CA TYR A 173 1.53 11.15 3.59
C TYR A 173 2.43 11.71 4.70
N ALA A 174 2.06 11.42 5.94
CA ALA A 174 2.84 11.81 7.12
C ALA A 174 4.04 10.88 7.37
N SER A 175 3.95 9.62 6.96
CA SER A 175 5.00 8.59 7.07
C SER A 175 4.75 7.46 6.09
N ALA A 176 5.82 6.72 5.75
CA ALA A 176 5.75 5.53 4.93
C ALA A 176 6.39 4.33 5.63
N SER A 177 5.82 3.13 5.47
CA SER A 177 6.51 1.92 5.91
C SER A 177 6.34 0.76 4.94
N ALA A 178 7.25 -0.20 5.00
CA ALA A 178 7.21 -1.35 4.13
C ALA A 178 7.72 -2.62 4.83
N PHE A 179 6.98 -3.71 4.66
CA PHE A 179 7.42 -5.05 4.99
C PHE A 179 7.96 -5.71 3.73
N ALA A 180 9.22 -6.15 3.74
CA ALA A 180 9.85 -6.91 2.67
C ALA A 180 9.53 -6.36 1.25
N PRO A 181 9.79 -5.06 0.97
CA PRO A 181 9.37 -4.42 -0.27
C PRO A 181 10.16 -4.88 -1.48
N ILE A 182 9.51 -4.93 -2.67
CA ILE A 182 10.21 -4.93 -3.95
C ILE A 182 10.76 -3.51 -4.16
N ALA A 183 12.01 -3.27 -3.76
CA ALA A 183 12.52 -1.91 -3.63
C ALA A 183 13.21 -1.35 -4.88
N ASN A 184 13.60 -2.24 -5.83
CA ASN A 184 14.26 -1.85 -7.07
C ASN A 184 13.76 -2.68 -8.26
N PRO A 185 12.47 -2.52 -8.65
CA PRO A 185 11.83 -3.35 -9.68
C PRO A 185 12.40 -3.17 -11.08
N THR A 186 13.10 -2.07 -11.38
CA THR A 186 13.75 -1.85 -12.69
C THR A 186 15.10 -2.56 -12.81
N ALA A 187 15.66 -3.07 -11.72
CA ALA A 187 16.94 -3.78 -11.76
C ALA A 187 16.82 -5.08 -12.57
N SER A 188 17.85 -5.39 -13.36
CA SER A 188 17.88 -6.57 -14.24
C SER A 188 17.82 -7.90 -13.49
N ASP A 189 18.14 -7.90 -12.20
CA ASP A 189 18.08 -9.03 -11.29
C ASP A 189 16.85 -8.99 -10.35
N CYS A 190 15.79 -8.28 -10.77
CA CYS A 190 14.46 -8.29 -10.16
C CYS A 190 13.41 -8.84 -11.17
N PRO A 191 13.30 -10.17 -11.34
CA PRO A 191 12.43 -10.77 -12.35
C PRO A 191 10.96 -10.33 -12.30
N TRP A 192 10.39 -10.21 -11.09
CA TRP A 192 8.99 -9.74 -10.94
C TRP A 192 8.79 -8.31 -11.43
N GLY A 193 9.69 -7.41 -11.03
CA GLY A 193 9.64 -6.02 -11.46
C GLY A 193 9.85 -5.89 -12.97
N GLN A 194 10.88 -6.55 -13.52
CA GLN A 194 11.17 -6.56 -14.94
C GLN A 194 9.97 -7.05 -15.77
N LYS A 195 9.32 -8.15 -15.35
CA LYS A 195 8.15 -8.70 -16.03
C LYS A 195 6.98 -7.75 -15.98
N ALA A 196 6.63 -7.24 -14.79
CA ALA A 196 5.47 -6.38 -14.60
C ALA A 196 5.63 -5.04 -15.31
N LEU A 197 6.76 -4.35 -15.13
CA LEU A 197 7.00 -3.05 -15.76
C LEU A 197 7.06 -3.16 -17.28
N LYS A 198 7.68 -4.21 -17.83
CA LYS A 198 7.66 -4.48 -19.26
C LYS A 198 6.24 -4.71 -19.79
N ALA A 199 5.43 -5.49 -19.08
CA ALA A 199 4.05 -5.77 -19.49
C ALA A 199 3.17 -4.52 -19.40
N TYR A 200 3.22 -3.79 -18.30
CA TYR A 200 2.33 -2.65 -18.05
C TYR A 200 2.76 -1.37 -18.77
N LEU A 201 4.07 -1.13 -18.90
CA LEU A 201 4.63 0.12 -19.44
C LEU A 201 5.37 -0.05 -20.76
N GLY A 202 5.41 -1.28 -21.31
CA GLY A 202 6.10 -1.60 -22.55
C GLY A 202 7.61 -1.80 -22.43
N SER A 203 8.23 -1.29 -21.36
CA SER A 203 9.67 -1.46 -21.05
C SER A 203 9.90 -1.34 -19.55
N ALA A 204 10.83 -2.12 -19.03
CA ALA A 204 11.31 -1.95 -17.65
C ALA A 204 12.51 -0.97 -17.56
N ASP A 205 13.08 -0.58 -18.69
CA ASP A 205 14.22 0.34 -18.78
C ASP A 205 13.85 1.65 -19.50
N CYS A 206 12.76 2.27 -19.05
CA CYS A 206 12.33 3.58 -19.52
C CYS A 206 12.09 4.53 -18.33
N ASP A 207 12.01 5.84 -18.61
CA ASP A 207 11.81 6.85 -17.56
C ASP A 207 10.49 6.66 -16.84
N GLU A 208 9.44 6.19 -17.52
CA GLU A 208 8.17 5.86 -16.92
C GLU A 208 8.33 4.71 -15.90
N ALA A 209 9.04 3.64 -16.24
CA ALA A 209 9.33 2.54 -15.32
C ALA A 209 10.15 3.01 -14.10
N LYS A 210 11.19 3.82 -14.32
CA LYS A 210 12.01 4.42 -13.24
C LYS A 210 11.20 5.31 -12.33
N SER A 211 10.15 5.95 -12.83
CA SER A 211 9.20 6.73 -12.02
C SER A 211 8.31 5.86 -11.10
N HIS A 212 8.35 4.55 -11.27
CA HIS A 212 7.73 3.55 -10.41
C HIS A 212 8.76 2.65 -9.70
N ASP A 213 9.99 3.11 -9.53
CA ASP A 213 11.04 2.42 -8.80
C ASP A 213 11.49 3.27 -7.62
N ALA A 214 11.30 2.76 -6.40
CA ALA A 214 11.61 3.50 -5.19
C ALA A 214 13.10 3.87 -5.10
N THR A 215 14.00 2.97 -5.54
CA THR A 215 15.45 3.21 -5.53
C THR A 215 15.84 4.29 -6.53
N GLU A 216 15.26 4.28 -7.74
CA GLU A 216 15.54 5.32 -8.74
C GLU A 216 14.91 6.67 -8.33
N LEU A 217 13.69 6.64 -7.77
CA LEU A 217 13.03 7.86 -7.27
C LEU A 217 13.84 8.52 -6.16
N VAL A 218 14.30 7.77 -5.16
CA VAL A 218 15.03 8.37 -4.04
C VAL A 218 16.38 8.92 -4.46
N LYS A 219 17.05 8.33 -5.46
CA LYS A 219 18.28 8.90 -6.06
C LYS A 219 18.06 10.28 -6.68
N SER A 220 16.87 10.54 -7.20
CA SER A 220 16.50 11.82 -7.82
C SER A 220 16.08 12.90 -6.80
N VAL A 221 15.84 12.54 -5.54
CA VAL A 221 15.50 13.50 -4.47
C VAL A 221 16.69 14.42 -4.20
N GLU A 222 16.42 15.72 -4.09
CA GLU A 222 17.43 16.67 -3.64
C GLU A 222 17.84 16.37 -2.19
N ALA A 223 19.15 16.31 -1.94
CA ALA A 223 19.69 15.89 -0.65
C ALA A 223 19.13 16.73 0.50
N GLY A 224 18.61 16.06 1.51
CA GLY A 224 18.05 16.66 2.72
C GLY A 224 16.69 17.35 2.56
N THR A 225 16.01 17.24 1.43
CA THR A 225 14.69 17.85 1.23
C THR A 225 13.53 16.93 1.59
N PHE A 226 13.66 15.62 1.42
CA PHE A 226 12.65 14.64 1.77
C PHE A 226 12.68 14.35 3.28
N LYS A 227 11.65 14.77 4.00
CA LYS A 227 11.60 14.74 5.48
C LYS A 227 10.62 13.69 6.04
N MET A 228 9.84 13.03 5.19
CA MET A 228 8.92 11.99 5.62
C MET A 228 9.70 10.81 6.22
N PRO A 229 9.41 10.38 7.46
CA PRO A 229 10.06 9.22 8.05
C PRO A 229 9.64 7.93 7.34
N ILE A 230 10.60 7.02 7.14
CA ILE A 230 10.41 5.73 6.49
C ILE A 230 10.86 4.60 7.42
N LEU A 231 10.03 3.56 7.55
CA LEU A 231 10.37 2.33 8.27
C LEU A 231 10.33 1.13 7.31
N ILE A 232 11.39 0.33 7.27
CA ILE A 232 11.45 -0.90 6.46
C ILE A 232 11.87 -2.06 7.34
N ASP A 233 11.07 -3.12 7.33
CA ASP A 233 11.36 -4.39 7.93
C ASP A 233 11.59 -5.47 6.87
N GLN A 234 12.62 -6.30 7.05
CA GLN A 234 12.96 -7.40 6.16
C GLN A 234 13.27 -8.67 6.95
N GLY A 235 12.71 -9.79 6.53
CA GLY A 235 13.08 -11.10 7.05
C GLY A 235 14.38 -11.61 6.43
N ALA A 236 15.35 -12.04 7.26
CA ALA A 236 16.64 -12.53 6.78
C ALA A 236 16.54 -13.94 6.15
N ALA A 237 15.50 -14.72 6.50
CA ALA A 237 15.23 -16.04 5.93
C ALA A 237 14.22 -16.00 4.75
N ASP A 238 13.86 -14.80 4.29
CA ASP A 238 12.98 -14.60 3.15
C ASP A 238 13.65 -15.08 1.86
N SER A 239 13.05 -16.07 1.18
CA SER A 239 13.59 -16.65 -0.04
C SER A 239 13.65 -15.66 -1.22
N PHE A 240 12.86 -14.59 -1.19
CA PHE A 240 12.80 -13.55 -2.22
C PHE A 240 13.77 -12.39 -1.95
N TYR A 241 14.33 -12.31 -0.74
CA TYR A 241 15.14 -11.19 -0.26
C TYR A 241 16.22 -10.76 -1.26
N LYS A 242 17.03 -11.70 -1.74
CA LYS A 242 18.18 -11.43 -2.62
C LYS A 242 17.86 -11.52 -4.11
N THR A 243 16.67 -12.01 -4.49
CA THR A 243 16.32 -12.28 -5.90
C THR A 243 15.22 -11.39 -6.44
N GLN A 244 14.46 -10.72 -5.56
CA GLN A 244 13.29 -9.94 -5.95
C GLN A 244 13.18 -8.61 -5.18
N LEU A 245 13.61 -8.55 -3.91
CA LEU A 245 13.22 -7.45 -3.02
C LEU A 245 14.26 -6.33 -2.97
N HIS A 246 15.51 -6.65 -2.77
CA HIS A 246 16.67 -5.73 -2.75
C HIS A 246 16.48 -4.47 -1.87
N PRO A 247 15.96 -4.55 -0.64
CA PRO A 247 15.64 -3.37 0.16
C PRO A 247 16.85 -2.50 0.49
N GLU A 248 18.06 -3.11 0.59
CA GLU A 248 19.29 -2.37 0.87
C GLU A 248 19.62 -1.34 -0.20
N ARG A 249 19.32 -1.61 -1.47
CA ARG A 249 19.57 -0.66 -2.56
C ARG A 249 18.82 0.66 -2.34
N PHE A 250 17.57 0.56 -1.92
CA PHE A 250 16.76 1.72 -1.54
C PHE A 250 17.32 2.39 -0.29
N VAL A 251 17.62 1.62 0.76
CA VAL A 251 18.10 2.13 2.05
C VAL A 251 19.42 2.89 1.89
N ASP A 252 20.36 2.35 1.13
CA ASP A 252 21.66 2.98 0.88
C ASP A 252 21.47 4.29 0.09
N ALA A 253 20.69 4.27 -0.99
CA ALA A 253 20.39 5.47 -1.76
C ALA A 253 19.64 6.52 -0.92
N ALA A 254 18.70 6.13 -0.07
CA ALA A 254 17.97 7.03 0.81
C ALA A 254 18.89 7.70 1.85
N LYS A 255 19.81 6.93 2.45
CA LYS A 255 20.82 7.48 3.37
C LYS A 255 21.77 8.45 2.69
N GLU A 256 22.23 8.15 1.48
CA GLU A 256 23.05 9.07 0.68
C GLU A 256 22.36 10.40 0.40
N ARG A 257 21.02 10.40 0.30
CA ARG A 257 20.21 11.61 0.13
C ARG A 257 19.78 12.27 1.44
N GLY A 258 20.19 11.72 2.60
CA GLY A 258 19.85 12.27 3.91
C GLY A 258 18.37 12.13 4.26
N CYS A 259 17.70 11.10 3.73
CA CYS A 259 16.33 10.75 4.11
C CYS A 259 16.32 10.08 5.49
N ASP A 260 15.24 10.30 6.25
CA ASP A 260 15.00 9.63 7.53
C ASP A 260 14.47 8.21 7.28
N VAL A 261 15.38 7.23 7.22
CA VAL A 261 15.05 5.83 6.98
C VAL A 261 15.56 4.92 8.09
N THR A 262 14.65 4.19 8.71
CA THR A 262 14.95 3.09 9.64
C THR A 262 14.81 1.77 8.89
N TYR A 263 15.86 0.96 8.88
CA TYR A 263 15.87 -0.38 8.28
C TYR A 263 16.20 -1.43 9.34
N ARG A 264 15.38 -2.47 9.43
CA ARG A 264 15.56 -3.57 10.39
C ARG A 264 15.55 -4.91 9.65
N LEU A 265 16.60 -5.69 9.86
CA LEU A 265 16.75 -7.04 9.32
C LEU A 265 16.49 -8.06 10.44
N HIS A 266 15.49 -8.90 10.30
CA HIS A 266 15.02 -9.82 11.33
C HIS A 266 15.48 -11.25 11.05
N ALA A 267 16.39 -11.76 11.89
CA ALA A 267 16.90 -13.11 11.76
C ALA A 267 15.81 -14.18 11.90
N GLY A 268 15.78 -15.16 10.98
CA GLY A 268 14.86 -16.30 11.01
C GLY A 268 13.46 -16.04 10.47
N TYR A 269 13.10 -14.79 10.17
CA TYR A 269 11.80 -14.46 9.56
C TYR A 269 11.82 -14.60 8.04
N ASP A 270 10.72 -15.10 7.49
CA ASP A 270 10.49 -15.32 6.07
C ASP A 270 9.63 -14.20 5.44
N HIS A 271 8.98 -14.47 4.27
CA HIS A 271 8.11 -13.53 3.55
C HIS A 271 6.63 -13.60 3.96
N SER A 272 6.29 -14.43 4.93
CA SER A 272 4.89 -14.74 5.25
C SER A 272 4.21 -13.68 6.12
N TYR A 273 2.89 -13.83 6.28
CA TYR A 273 2.14 -13.02 7.23
C TYR A 273 2.50 -13.31 8.71
N PHE A 274 3.23 -14.39 9.02
CA PHE A 274 3.81 -14.58 10.36
C PHE A 274 4.86 -13.50 10.66
N PHE A 275 5.68 -13.16 9.67
CA PHE A 275 6.60 -12.03 9.76
C PHE A 275 5.83 -10.71 9.90
N VAL A 276 4.90 -10.42 8.99
CA VAL A 276 4.12 -9.19 8.98
C VAL A 276 3.36 -8.99 10.29
N SER A 277 2.65 -10.00 10.78
CA SER A 277 1.86 -9.90 12.01
C SER A 277 2.71 -9.71 13.26
N THR A 278 3.93 -10.27 13.29
CA THR A 278 4.85 -10.11 14.42
C THR A 278 5.25 -8.65 14.62
N PHE A 279 5.48 -7.90 13.55
CA PHE A 279 5.98 -6.51 13.62
C PHE A 279 4.90 -5.46 13.31
N MET A 280 3.67 -5.87 13.02
CA MET A 280 2.56 -4.98 12.67
C MET A 280 2.29 -3.92 13.74
N ARG A 281 2.37 -4.28 15.01
CA ARG A 281 2.22 -3.34 16.13
C ARG A 281 3.18 -2.16 16.02
N GLU A 282 4.46 -2.44 15.77
CA GLU A 282 5.50 -1.41 15.71
C GLU A 282 5.31 -0.48 14.51
N HIS A 283 4.87 -1.02 13.36
CA HIS A 283 4.51 -0.21 12.20
C HIS A 283 3.31 0.71 12.49
N ILE A 284 2.27 0.20 13.13
CA ILE A 284 1.11 1.03 13.51
C ILE A 284 1.51 2.11 14.52
N GLU A 285 2.37 1.79 15.50
CA GLU A 285 2.90 2.77 16.47
C GLU A 285 3.75 3.86 15.79
N PHE A 286 4.59 3.47 14.83
CA PHE A 286 5.37 4.39 14.02
C PHE A 286 4.47 5.38 13.25
N HIS A 287 3.44 4.87 12.57
CA HIS A 287 2.49 5.72 11.85
C HIS A 287 1.65 6.58 12.78
N ALA A 288 1.18 6.04 13.91
CA ALA A 288 0.41 6.80 14.89
C ALA A 288 1.19 7.99 15.46
N ALA A 289 2.50 7.83 15.69
CA ALA A 289 3.37 8.92 16.12
C ALA A 289 3.47 10.02 15.07
N ALA A 290 3.69 9.68 13.80
CA ALA A 290 3.77 10.63 12.69
C ALA A 290 2.42 11.33 12.42
N LEU A 291 1.31 10.63 12.62
CA LEU A 291 -0.05 11.15 12.47
C LEU A 291 -0.52 12.00 13.67
N GLY A 292 0.26 12.09 14.75
CA GLY A 292 -0.15 12.76 15.98
C GLY A 292 -1.37 12.11 16.65
N SER A 293 -1.51 10.78 16.50
CA SER A 293 -2.66 10.06 17.03
C SER A 293 -2.51 9.80 18.54
N LEU A 294 -3.60 9.96 19.25
CA LEU A 294 -3.62 9.81 20.70
C LEU A 294 -3.54 8.33 21.13
N LYS A 295 -2.96 8.08 22.30
CA LYS A 295 -3.09 6.79 22.99
C LYS A 295 -4.47 6.74 23.65
N ILE A 296 -5.14 5.60 23.56
CA ILE A 296 -6.29 5.30 24.40
C ILE A 296 -5.79 4.91 25.81
#